data_aecfec37acdc988dd346105e56bd3359
#
_entry.id   aecfec37acdc988dd346105e56bd3359
#
_cell.length_a   1.000
_cell.length_b   1.000
_cell.length_c   1.000
_cell.angle_alpha   90.00
_cell.angle_beta   90.00
_cell.angle_gamma   90.00
#
_symmetry.space_group_name_H-M   'P 1'
#
loop_
_entity.id
_entity.type
_entity.pdbx_description
1 polymer ?
#
loop_
_entity_poly.entity_id
_entity_poly.type
_entity_poly.pdbx_seq_one_letter_code
_entity_poly.pdbx_strand_id
1 'polypeptide(L)'
;MKKIISVAAAIVLMITLTACDMGIKLNDVHKGAGEKVRELEYTILSEERIPKELTHLLEERKEAPFEMTYSDKEYLYICIGYGRQEYSGHSIVVNDLFLGENGILVDTSLLGPEAGKEKINTVQFPIVVLKTELIEDVPLFSK
;
A
#
# COMPACT_ATOMS: atom_id res chain seq x y z
N MET A 1 -46.08 -63.25 -26.66
CA MET A 1 -46.03 -61.81 -26.62
C MET A 1 -44.98 -61.36 -25.59
N LYS A 2 -43.89 -60.98 -26.07
CA LYS A 2 -42.82 -60.52 -25.15
C LYS A 2 -42.97 -59.01 -24.95
N LYS A 3 -43.38 -58.64 -23.78
CA LYS A 3 -43.37 -57.25 -23.39
C LYS A 3 -41.94 -56.88 -23.06
N ILE A 4 -41.31 -56.16 -23.95
CA ILE A 4 -40.04 -55.54 -23.68
C ILE A 4 -40.33 -54.35 -22.79
N ILE A 5 -40.11 -54.50 -21.52
CA ILE A 5 -40.08 -53.39 -20.59
C ILE A 5 -38.74 -52.71 -20.80
N SER A 6 -38.77 -51.67 -21.59
CA SER A 6 -37.66 -50.77 -21.70
C SER A 6 -37.52 -50.03 -20.36
N VAL A 7 -36.65 -50.55 -19.54
CA VAL A 7 -36.20 -49.79 -18.38
C VAL A 7 -35.28 -48.72 -18.92
N ALA A 8 -35.90 -47.62 -19.27
CA ALA A 8 -35.13 -46.40 -19.42
C ALA A 8 -34.54 -46.05 -18.08
N ALA A 9 -33.33 -46.57 -17.88
CA ALA A 9 -32.50 -46.09 -16.79
C ALA A 9 -32.25 -44.60 -17.05
N ALA A 10 -33.09 -43.81 -16.46
CA ALA A 10 -32.81 -42.40 -16.30
C ALA A 10 -31.59 -42.33 -15.37
N ILE A 11 -30.41 -42.33 -15.98
CA ILE A 11 -29.20 -41.87 -15.33
C ILE A 11 -29.42 -40.37 -15.15
N VAL A 12 -30.04 -40.07 -14.02
CA VAL A 12 -29.95 -38.71 -13.48
C VAL A 12 -28.49 -38.52 -13.08
N LEU A 13 -27.74 -38.03 -14.04
CA LEU A 13 -26.42 -37.50 -13.77
C LEU A 13 -26.62 -36.31 -12.84
N MET A 14 -26.66 -36.59 -11.54
CA MET A 14 -26.48 -35.55 -10.55
C MET A 14 -25.07 -35.00 -10.76
N ILE A 15 -24.99 -34.03 -11.62
CA ILE A 15 -23.89 -33.10 -11.59
C ILE A 15 -24.05 -32.37 -10.27
N THR A 16 -23.46 -32.93 -9.23
CA THR A 16 -23.15 -32.14 -8.06
C THR A 16 -22.15 -31.11 -8.52
N LEU A 17 -22.68 -29.95 -8.87
CA LEU A 17 -21.92 -28.75 -8.85
C LEU A 17 -21.41 -28.59 -7.41
N THR A 18 -20.28 -29.23 -7.13
CA THR A 18 -19.42 -28.71 -6.09
C THR A 18 -19.05 -27.32 -6.59
N ALA A 19 -19.87 -26.35 -6.20
CA ALA A 19 -19.39 -24.98 -6.14
C ALA A 19 -18.16 -25.06 -5.23
N CYS A 20 -16.99 -25.25 -5.86
CA CYS A 20 -15.79 -24.76 -5.25
C CYS A 20 -16.09 -23.29 -5.03
N ASP A 21 -16.47 -22.97 -3.81
CA ASP A 21 -16.34 -21.64 -3.28
C ASP A 21 -14.83 -21.33 -3.35
N MET A 22 -14.38 -21.07 -4.58
CA MET A 22 -13.22 -20.24 -4.74
C MET A 22 -13.68 -18.89 -4.21
N GLY A 23 -13.60 -18.76 -2.89
CA GLY A 23 -13.48 -17.49 -2.28
C GLY A 23 -12.33 -16.81 -3.00
N ILE A 24 -12.65 -16.13 -4.08
CA ILE A 24 -11.85 -15.07 -4.62
C ILE A 24 -11.82 -14.11 -3.44
N LYS A 25 -10.80 -14.28 -2.59
CA LYS A 25 -10.32 -13.14 -1.82
C LYS A 25 -10.05 -12.14 -2.92
N LEU A 26 -10.95 -11.20 -3.08
CA LEU A 26 -10.65 -9.93 -3.68
C LEU A 26 -9.56 -9.36 -2.78
N ASN A 27 -8.34 -9.89 -2.94
CA ASN A 27 -7.18 -9.18 -2.52
C ASN A 27 -7.37 -7.86 -3.22
N ASP A 28 -7.47 -6.79 -2.45
CA ASP A 28 -7.46 -5.45 -2.98
C ASP A 28 -6.35 -5.43 -4.01
N VAL A 29 -6.74 -5.41 -5.29
CA VAL A 29 -5.79 -5.25 -6.38
C VAL A 29 -5.28 -3.84 -6.17
N HIS A 30 -4.14 -3.74 -5.53
CA HIS A 30 -3.48 -2.47 -5.27
C HIS A 30 -3.21 -1.86 -6.64
N LYS A 31 -4.05 -0.88 -7.01
CA LYS A 31 -4.02 -0.28 -8.34
C LYS A 31 -2.61 0.17 -8.65
N GLY A 32 -1.98 -0.52 -9.61
CA GLY A 32 -0.70 -0.19 -10.16
C GLY A 32 0.43 -1.16 -9.80
N ALA A 33 0.65 -1.49 -8.55
CA ALA A 33 1.78 -2.32 -8.13
C ALA A 33 1.66 -3.81 -8.53
N GLY A 34 0.45 -4.29 -8.84
CA GLY A 34 0.21 -5.70 -9.14
C GLY A 34 0.11 -6.56 -7.89
N GLU A 35 0.19 -7.87 -8.05
CA GLU A 35 0.19 -8.80 -6.92
C GLU A 35 1.47 -8.66 -6.08
N LYS A 36 1.32 -8.85 -4.78
CA LYS A 36 2.42 -8.78 -3.83
C LYS A 36 3.41 -9.91 -4.06
N VAL A 37 4.65 -9.55 -4.39
CA VAL A 37 5.76 -10.50 -4.56
C VAL A 37 6.43 -10.78 -3.22
N ARG A 38 6.74 -9.73 -2.46
CA ARG A 38 7.32 -9.84 -1.12
C ARG A 38 7.15 -8.57 -0.30
N GLU A 39 7.17 -8.74 1.02
CA GLU A 39 7.30 -7.60 1.94
C GLU A 39 8.64 -6.91 1.77
N LEU A 40 8.66 -5.61 2.03
CA LEU A 40 9.89 -4.83 2.16
C LEU A 40 10.11 -4.46 3.62
N GLU A 41 11.26 -4.82 4.14
CA GLU A 41 11.70 -4.33 5.43
C GLU A 41 12.09 -2.85 5.31
N TYR A 42 11.67 -2.04 6.26
CA TYR A 42 11.94 -0.61 6.24
C TYR A 42 12.19 -0.06 7.64
N THR A 43 12.84 1.09 7.66
CA THR A 43 13.03 1.90 8.86
C THR A 43 12.44 3.28 8.62
N ILE A 44 11.59 3.74 9.52
CA ILE A 44 11.12 5.13 9.53
C ILE A 44 12.27 6.00 10.06
N LEU A 45 12.69 6.97 9.27
CA LEU A 45 13.78 7.85 9.64
C LEU A 45 13.28 9.06 10.44
N SER A 46 14.00 9.38 11.51
CA SER A 46 13.89 10.70 12.14
C SER A 46 14.59 11.75 11.29
N GLU A 47 14.20 13.01 11.43
CA GLU A 47 14.74 14.13 10.64
C GLU A 47 16.29 14.17 10.64
N GLU A 48 16.90 13.87 11.77
CA GLU A 48 18.37 13.88 11.95
C GLU A 48 19.09 12.80 11.12
N ARG A 49 18.37 11.74 10.73
CA ARG A 49 18.91 10.61 9.98
C ARG A 49 18.65 10.69 8.49
N ILE A 50 17.86 11.68 8.06
CA ILE A 50 17.58 11.89 6.64
C ILE A 50 18.84 12.49 5.97
N PRO A 51 19.28 11.95 4.83
CA PRO A 51 20.37 12.55 4.06
C PRO A 51 20.12 14.04 3.76
N LYS A 52 21.15 14.87 3.85
CA LYS A 52 21.02 16.33 3.68
C LYS A 52 20.44 16.73 2.32
N GLU A 53 20.86 16.04 1.28
CA GLU A 53 20.37 16.26 -0.08
C GLU A 53 18.87 15.96 -0.17
N LEU A 54 18.42 14.90 0.50
CA LEU A 54 17.02 14.54 0.57
C LEU A 54 16.21 15.56 1.40
N THR A 55 16.75 16.01 2.52
CA THR A 55 16.11 17.06 3.34
C THR A 55 15.78 18.30 2.52
N HIS A 56 16.70 18.73 1.67
CA HIS A 56 16.49 19.89 0.80
C HIS A 56 15.32 19.66 -0.17
N LEU A 57 15.25 18.50 -0.80
CA LEU A 57 14.15 18.16 -1.71
C LEU A 57 12.80 18.08 -1.00
N LEU A 58 12.78 17.59 0.24
CA LEU A 58 11.56 17.54 1.05
C LEU A 58 11.05 18.95 1.41
N GLU A 59 11.97 19.85 1.80
CA GLU A 59 11.63 21.23 2.11
C GLU A 59 11.02 21.98 0.91
N GLU A 60 11.51 21.73 -0.29
CA GLU A 60 10.97 22.33 -1.52
C GLU A 60 9.56 21.83 -1.86
N ARG A 61 9.17 20.64 -1.40
CA ARG A 61 7.92 19.97 -1.78
C ARG A 61 6.84 19.95 -0.72
N LYS A 62 7.17 20.26 0.52
CA LYS A 62 6.30 20.04 1.69
C LYS A 62 4.95 20.76 1.67
N GLU A 63 4.81 21.85 0.93
CA GLU A 63 3.57 22.66 0.88
C GLU A 63 2.38 21.91 0.28
N ALA A 64 2.63 21.04 -0.68
CA ALA A 64 1.62 20.22 -1.34
C ALA A 64 1.83 18.73 -1.04
N PRO A 65 0.78 17.89 -1.12
CA PRO A 65 0.97 16.45 -1.05
C PRO A 65 1.92 15.96 -2.14
N PHE A 66 2.83 15.05 -1.78
CA PHE A 66 3.78 14.48 -2.72
C PHE A 66 4.18 13.06 -2.36
N GLU A 67 4.65 12.35 -3.35
CA GLU A 67 5.29 11.06 -3.26
C GLU A 67 6.56 11.09 -4.08
N MET A 68 7.63 10.57 -3.53
CA MET A 68 8.88 10.48 -4.27
C MET A 68 9.76 9.36 -3.73
N THR A 69 10.63 8.87 -4.58
CA THR A 69 11.75 8.03 -4.22
C THR A 69 13.06 8.79 -4.38
N TYR A 70 13.98 8.49 -3.52
CA TYR A 70 15.37 8.93 -3.60
C TYR A 70 16.26 7.73 -3.32
N SER A 71 17.31 7.54 -4.07
CA SER A 71 18.27 6.46 -3.82
C SER A 71 19.68 7.00 -3.69
N ASP A 72 20.42 6.43 -2.78
CA ASP A 72 21.87 6.51 -2.73
C ASP A 72 22.48 5.19 -3.27
N LYS A 73 23.74 4.92 -2.99
CA LYS A 73 24.39 3.70 -3.47
C LYS A 73 24.00 2.43 -2.71
N GLU A 74 23.32 2.56 -1.56
CA GLU A 74 23.04 1.45 -0.65
C GLU A 74 21.56 1.26 -0.38
N TYR A 75 20.79 2.34 -0.39
CA TYR A 75 19.39 2.34 0.06
C TYR A 75 18.45 3.09 -0.87
N LEU A 76 17.21 2.67 -0.82
CA LEU A 76 16.08 3.39 -1.38
C LEU A 76 15.34 4.11 -0.24
N TYR A 77 15.02 5.37 -0.45
CA TYR A 77 14.21 6.19 0.45
C TYR A 77 12.87 6.48 -0.22
N ILE A 78 11.79 6.16 0.46
CA ILE A 78 10.43 6.42 0.00
C ILE A 78 9.87 7.53 0.87
N CYS A 79 9.46 8.61 0.25
CA CYS A 79 9.02 9.82 0.92
C CYS A 79 7.58 10.12 0.56
N ILE A 80 6.72 10.22 1.58
CA ILE A 80 5.32 10.58 1.44
C ILE A 80 5.06 11.81 2.28
N GLY A 81 4.57 12.86 1.62
CA GLY A 81 4.16 14.11 2.26
C GLY A 81 2.67 14.36 2.05
N TYR A 82 2.00 14.84 3.09
CA TYR A 82 0.58 15.16 3.07
C TYR A 82 0.27 16.64 2.86
N GLY A 83 1.31 17.44 2.60
CA GLY A 83 1.17 18.86 2.42
C GLY A 83 0.87 19.61 3.70
N ARG A 84 0.54 20.87 3.55
CA ARG A 84 0.26 21.80 4.64
C ARG A 84 -1.00 21.40 5.41
N GLN A 85 -0.88 21.27 6.72
CA GLN A 85 -1.98 21.10 7.66
C GLN A 85 -2.07 22.33 8.55
N GLU A 86 -3.28 22.85 8.74
CA GLU A 86 -3.51 24.10 9.52
C GLU A 86 -3.37 23.89 11.02
N TYR A 87 -3.36 22.63 11.46
CA TYR A 87 -3.27 22.27 12.88
C TYR A 87 -2.13 21.29 13.08
N SER A 88 -1.47 21.36 14.22
CA SER A 88 -0.50 20.36 14.65
C SER A 88 -1.20 19.12 15.26
N GLY A 89 -0.43 18.08 15.52
CA GLY A 89 -0.92 16.82 16.09
C GLY A 89 -1.27 15.75 15.07
N HIS A 90 -0.90 15.94 13.82
CA HIS A 90 -1.00 14.91 12.80
C HIS A 90 0.17 13.93 12.90
N SER A 91 -0.11 12.67 12.62
CA SER A 91 0.88 11.60 12.50
C SER A 91 0.59 10.75 11.27
N ILE A 92 1.62 10.12 10.74
CA ILE A 92 1.51 9.23 9.58
C ILE A 92 1.71 7.80 10.06
N VAL A 93 0.79 6.93 9.66
CA VAL A 93 0.88 5.48 9.88
C VAL A 93 1.19 4.82 8.54
N VAL A 94 2.18 3.94 8.53
CA VAL A 94 2.48 3.08 7.39
C VAL A 94 1.67 1.80 7.56
N ASN A 95 0.71 1.59 6.68
CA ASN A 95 -0.18 0.43 6.73
C ASN A 95 0.46 -0.78 6.05
N ASP A 96 1.11 -0.55 4.90
CA ASP A 96 1.78 -1.60 4.13
C ASP A 96 2.92 -1.03 3.28
N LEU A 97 3.95 -1.84 3.07
CA LEU A 97 5.04 -1.57 2.13
C LEU A 97 5.51 -2.89 1.53
N PHE A 98 5.36 -3.04 0.24
CA PHE A 98 5.79 -4.26 -0.42
C PHE A 98 6.25 -4.04 -1.87
N LEU A 99 7.00 -5.00 -2.38
CA LEU A 99 7.31 -5.12 -3.78
C LEU A 99 6.20 -5.95 -4.44
N GLY A 100 5.51 -5.34 -5.39
CA GLY A 100 4.56 -5.99 -6.28
C GLY A 100 5.20 -6.32 -7.63
N GLU A 101 4.45 -6.98 -8.50
CA GLU A 101 4.90 -7.37 -9.83
C GLU A 101 5.31 -6.18 -10.72
N ASN A 102 4.66 -5.04 -10.54
CA ASN A 102 4.84 -3.86 -11.37
C ASN A 102 5.58 -2.72 -10.66
N GLY A 103 5.84 -2.84 -9.37
CA GLY A 103 6.48 -1.79 -8.61
C GLY A 103 6.30 -1.89 -7.12
N ILE A 104 6.76 -0.89 -6.40
CA ILE A 104 6.62 -0.81 -4.95
C ILE A 104 5.27 -0.18 -4.62
N LEU A 105 4.51 -0.80 -3.72
CA LEU A 105 3.35 -0.18 -3.10
C LEU A 105 3.71 0.31 -1.70
N VAL A 106 3.37 1.55 -1.42
CA VAL A 106 3.34 2.12 -0.07
C VAL A 106 1.92 2.54 0.27
N ASP A 107 1.39 2.04 1.36
CA ASP A 107 0.09 2.44 1.90
C ASP A 107 0.30 3.18 3.22
N THR A 108 -0.16 4.42 3.28
CA THR A 108 -0.04 5.27 4.47
C THR A 108 -1.36 5.94 4.79
N SER A 109 -1.54 6.31 6.05
CA SER A 109 -2.70 7.07 6.51
C SER A 109 -2.26 8.25 7.35
N LEU A 110 -2.86 9.40 7.10
CA LEU A 110 -2.70 10.58 7.94
C LEU A 110 -3.73 10.51 9.08
N LEU A 111 -3.24 10.47 10.31
CA LEU A 111 -4.08 10.59 11.50
C LEU A 111 -4.10 12.05 11.95
N GLY A 112 -5.28 12.58 12.18
CA GLY A 112 -5.45 13.91 12.76
C GLY A 112 -5.22 13.94 14.27
N PRO A 113 -5.35 15.13 14.88
CA PRO A 113 -5.28 15.27 16.33
C PRO A 113 -6.29 14.37 17.03
N GLU A 114 -5.93 13.85 18.20
CA GLU A 114 -6.83 13.01 19.00
C GLU A 114 -8.15 13.72 19.32
N ALA A 115 -9.25 12.97 19.22
CA ALA A 115 -10.58 13.50 19.57
C ALA A 115 -10.61 13.99 21.03
N GLY A 116 -11.17 15.19 21.24
CA GLY A 116 -11.29 15.79 22.57
C GLY A 116 -10.06 16.55 23.06
N LYS A 117 -8.95 16.53 22.33
CA LYS A 117 -7.82 17.43 22.57
C LYS A 117 -8.04 18.77 21.85
N GLU A 118 -7.61 19.84 22.50
CA GLU A 118 -7.62 21.17 21.90
C GLU A 118 -6.75 21.21 20.66
N LYS A 119 -7.31 21.69 19.55
CA LYS A 119 -6.55 21.86 18.32
C LYS A 119 -5.59 23.03 18.46
N ILE A 120 -4.30 22.76 18.33
CA ILE A 120 -3.30 23.81 18.35
C ILE A 120 -3.15 24.35 16.92
N ASN A 121 -3.44 25.64 16.74
CA ASN A 121 -3.34 26.34 15.45
C ASN A 121 -1.88 26.59 15.09
N THR A 122 -1.13 25.52 14.87
CA THR A 122 0.25 25.54 14.40
C THR A 122 0.33 24.76 13.12
N VAL A 123 0.80 25.38 12.06
CA VAL A 123 0.97 24.73 10.76
C VAL A 123 1.97 23.59 10.89
N GLN A 124 1.61 22.46 10.28
CA GLN A 124 2.42 21.25 10.23
C GLN A 124 2.53 20.75 8.77
N PHE A 125 3.65 20.16 8.44
CA PHE A 125 3.90 19.50 7.16
C PHE A 125 4.26 18.03 7.40
N PRO A 126 3.27 17.14 7.55
CA PRO A 126 3.54 15.74 7.84
C PRO A 126 4.25 15.07 6.67
N ILE A 127 5.42 14.54 6.94
CA ILE A 127 6.25 13.79 6.00
C ILE A 127 6.76 12.54 6.69
N VAL A 128 6.69 11.41 5.99
CA VAL A 128 7.36 10.17 6.41
C VAL A 128 8.42 9.80 5.40
N VAL A 129 9.58 9.40 5.90
CA VAL A 129 10.69 8.89 5.09
C VAL A 129 10.97 7.47 5.51
N LEU A 130 10.79 6.54 4.60
CA LEU A 130 11.03 5.12 4.78
C LEU A 130 12.34 4.74 4.08
N LYS A 131 13.26 4.18 4.83
CA LYS A 131 14.51 3.64 4.29
C LYS A 131 14.38 2.14 4.13
N THR A 132 14.61 1.64 2.93
CA THR A 132 14.57 0.21 2.60
C THR A 132 15.78 -0.20 1.76
N GLU A 133 15.87 -1.47 1.42
CA GLU A 133 16.90 -1.97 0.51
C GLU A 133 16.87 -1.25 -0.85
N LEU A 134 18.02 -1.16 -1.50
CA LEU A 134 18.10 -0.56 -2.83
C LEU A 134 17.37 -1.43 -3.85
N ILE A 135 16.37 -0.86 -4.49
CA ILE A 135 15.66 -1.43 -5.62
C ILE A 135 15.71 -0.38 -6.72
N GLU A 136 16.38 -0.70 -7.82
CA GLU A 136 16.57 0.23 -8.92
C GLU A 136 15.44 0.11 -9.94
N ASP A 137 15.15 1.24 -10.59
CA ASP A 137 14.23 1.34 -11.74
C ASP A 137 12.82 0.78 -11.49
N VAL A 138 12.31 0.93 -10.27
CA VAL A 138 11.01 0.41 -9.89
C VAL A 138 10.03 1.55 -9.64
N PRO A 139 8.85 1.57 -10.29
CA PRO A 139 7.81 2.55 -10.04
C PRO A 139 7.30 2.50 -8.59
N LEU A 140 6.94 3.67 -8.05
CA LEU A 140 6.26 3.81 -6.77
C LEU A 140 4.77 4.02 -6.99
N PHE A 141 3.97 3.28 -6.27
CA PHE A 141 2.53 3.43 -6.18
C PHE A 141 2.13 3.68 -4.74
N SER A 142 1.25 4.62 -4.52
CA SER A 142 0.69 4.91 -3.21
C SER A 142 -0.80 4.66 -3.14
N LYS A 143 -1.29 4.49 -1.91
CA LYS A 143 -2.70 4.32 -1.60
C LYS A 143 -3.09 5.21 -0.42
#